data_db2c7e88e239ebea60cd15e0248d23be
#
_entry.id   db2c7e88e239ebea60cd15e0248d23be
#
_cell.length_a   1.000
_cell.length_b   1.000
_cell.length_c   1.000
_cell.angle_alpha   90.00
_cell.angle_beta   90.00
_cell.angle_gamma   90.00
#
_symmetry.space_group_name_H-M   'P 1'
#
loop_
_entity.id
_entity.type
_entity.pdbx_description
1 polymer ?
#
loop_
_entity_poly.entity_id
_entity_poly.type
_entity_poly.pdbx_seq_one_letter_code
_entity_poly.pdbx_strand_id
1 'polypeptide(L)'
;MTAACVGTFVMAESGLLDGHHATTTWWLAPLFRKRYPAVLLEESNMLVKSGKFVTAGAALSHMDLALWLVREISPKLASLVAKYLIVDSRPSQSAYALTDHLVHSDPMVQRFEGWARARLAHGFSLDDAAKAVGASKRTLARRLQSVLGESPLSYFQRLRVERAVHLLKTSKASVEEVAERVGYTDGATLRVLLRRQLQLGVKEIRRTA
;
A
#
# COMPACT_ATOMS: atom_id res chain seq x y z
N MET A 1 2.94 10.09 22.38
CA MET A 1 1.72 9.26 22.49
C MET A 1 1.69 8.30 21.29
N THR A 2 1.30 7.05 21.50
CA THR A 2 1.34 6.02 20.45
C THR A 2 0.00 5.31 20.32
N ALA A 3 -0.35 4.90 19.12
CA ALA A 3 -1.51 4.05 18.84
C ALA A 3 -1.21 3.07 17.72
N ALA A 4 -1.90 1.94 17.69
CA ALA A 4 -1.78 0.96 16.62
C ALA A 4 -3.15 0.46 16.20
N CYS A 5 -3.29 0.09 14.92
CA CYS A 5 -4.48 -0.50 14.34
C CYS A 5 -5.71 0.43 14.57
N VAL A 6 -6.79 -0.11 15.15
CA VAL A 6 -8.00 0.65 15.49
C VAL A 6 -7.79 1.68 16.62
N GLY A 7 -6.71 1.56 17.40
CA GLY A 7 -6.36 2.57 18.40
C GLY A 7 -6.13 3.96 17.82
N THR A 8 -5.72 4.05 16.55
CA THR A 8 -5.58 5.33 15.84
C THR A 8 -6.91 6.07 15.69
N PHE A 9 -8.04 5.33 15.59
CA PHE A 9 -9.39 5.95 15.59
C PHE A 9 -9.69 6.66 16.91
N VAL A 10 -9.28 6.08 18.04
CA VAL A 10 -9.47 6.70 19.36
C VAL A 10 -8.70 8.02 19.46
N MET A 11 -7.46 8.04 18.98
CA MET A 11 -6.67 9.28 18.93
C MET A 11 -7.26 10.32 17.96
N ALA A 12 -7.77 9.89 16.82
CA ALA A 12 -8.40 10.80 15.85
C ALA A 12 -9.72 11.36 16.40
N GLU A 13 -10.52 10.54 17.11
CA GLU A 13 -11.77 10.98 17.74
C GLU A 13 -11.56 12.09 18.78
N SER A 14 -10.41 12.09 19.46
CA SER A 14 -10.06 13.14 20.42
C SER A 14 -9.57 14.45 19.77
N GLY A 15 -9.48 14.52 18.43
CA GLY A 15 -8.93 15.66 17.68
C GLY A 15 -7.41 15.82 17.74
N LEU A 16 -6.70 14.95 18.45
CA LEU A 16 -5.23 15.05 18.63
C LEU A 16 -4.45 14.86 17.33
N LEU A 17 -5.04 14.21 16.33
CA LEU A 17 -4.38 13.92 15.04
C LEU A 17 -4.74 14.92 13.94
N ASP A 18 -5.56 15.93 14.19
CA ASP A 18 -5.93 16.94 13.19
C ASP A 18 -4.69 17.67 12.68
N GLY A 19 -4.51 17.71 11.36
CA GLY A 19 -3.33 18.28 10.70
C GLY A 19 -2.05 17.43 10.83
N HIS A 20 -2.10 16.29 11.50
CA HIS A 20 -0.97 15.38 11.64
C HIS A 20 -1.03 14.21 10.65
N HIS A 21 0.15 13.70 10.28
CA HIS A 21 0.27 12.46 9.55
C HIS A 21 0.02 11.27 10.48
N ALA A 22 -0.72 10.27 10.00
CA ALA A 22 -1.02 9.06 10.76
C ALA A 22 -1.20 7.86 9.85
N THR A 23 -1.08 6.66 10.40
CA THR A 23 -1.48 5.42 9.74
C THR A 23 -2.46 4.64 10.62
N THR A 24 -3.24 3.78 10.00
CA THR A 24 -4.14 2.84 10.67
C THR A 24 -4.16 1.53 9.88
N THR A 25 -4.99 0.59 10.27
CA THR A 25 -5.16 -0.65 9.52
C THR A 25 -5.71 -0.38 8.11
N TRP A 26 -5.06 -0.92 7.10
CA TRP A 26 -5.33 -0.64 5.69
C TRP A 26 -6.79 -0.91 5.28
N TRP A 27 -7.45 -1.94 5.84
CA TRP A 27 -8.84 -2.27 5.47
C TRP A 27 -9.89 -1.31 6.05
N LEU A 28 -9.53 -0.50 7.04
CA LEU A 28 -10.37 0.57 7.58
C LEU A 28 -9.96 1.97 7.10
N ALA A 29 -8.92 2.08 6.29
CA ALA A 29 -8.45 3.37 5.77
C ALA A 29 -9.54 4.19 5.05
N PRO A 30 -10.43 3.61 4.23
CA PRO A 30 -11.53 4.36 3.62
C PRO A 30 -12.50 4.94 4.65
N LEU A 31 -12.83 4.16 5.69
CA LEU A 31 -13.68 4.62 6.79
C LEU A 31 -12.99 5.72 7.59
N PHE A 32 -11.69 5.57 7.89
CA PHE A 32 -10.89 6.55 8.60
C PHE A 32 -10.85 7.89 7.87
N ARG A 33 -10.53 7.90 6.58
CA ARG A 33 -10.53 9.13 5.74
C ARG A 33 -11.88 9.84 5.73
N LYS A 34 -12.98 9.07 5.65
CA LYS A 34 -14.32 9.63 5.66
C LYS A 34 -14.67 10.27 7.01
N ARG A 35 -14.25 9.65 8.11
CA ARG A 35 -14.61 10.08 9.47
C ARG A 35 -13.70 11.20 9.99
N TYR A 36 -12.43 11.18 9.61
CA TYR A 36 -11.41 12.12 10.09
C TYR A 36 -10.68 12.80 8.92
N PRO A 37 -11.36 13.66 8.15
CA PRO A 37 -10.78 14.28 6.94
C PRO A 37 -9.66 15.27 7.24
N ALA A 38 -9.52 15.75 8.49
CA ALA A 38 -8.44 16.62 8.92
C ALA A 38 -7.11 15.88 9.17
N VAL A 39 -7.13 14.54 9.25
CA VAL A 39 -5.92 13.73 9.46
C VAL A 39 -5.29 13.37 8.12
N LEU A 40 -3.96 13.56 8.00
CA LEU A 40 -3.19 13.22 6.80
C LEU A 40 -2.83 11.73 6.82
N LEU A 41 -3.73 10.88 6.30
CA LEU A 41 -3.59 9.43 6.38
C LEU A 41 -2.56 8.88 5.38
N GLU A 42 -1.54 8.18 5.89
CA GLU A 42 -0.50 7.46 5.15
C GLU A 42 -0.70 5.94 5.30
N GLU A 43 -1.74 5.40 4.70
CA GLU A 43 -2.18 4.01 4.89
C GLU A 43 -1.22 2.94 4.38
N SER A 44 -0.26 3.29 3.52
CA SER A 44 0.76 2.35 3.02
C SER A 44 1.88 2.10 4.01
N ASN A 45 2.12 3.03 4.94
CA ASN A 45 3.22 2.94 5.89
C ASN A 45 2.85 2.07 7.10
N MET A 46 3.80 1.25 7.55
CA MET A 46 3.62 0.43 8.75
C MET A 46 3.65 1.29 10.01
N LEU A 47 4.53 2.31 10.06
CA LEU A 47 4.68 3.29 11.13
C LEU A 47 4.70 4.70 10.56
N VAL A 48 4.00 5.62 11.20
CA VAL A 48 4.04 7.06 10.90
C VAL A 48 4.31 7.84 12.18
N LYS A 49 5.38 8.65 12.16
CA LYS A 49 5.73 9.60 13.23
C LYS A 49 5.40 11.01 12.77
N SER A 50 4.57 11.70 13.52
CA SER A 50 4.22 13.09 13.29
C SER A 50 4.26 13.88 14.60
N GLY A 51 5.30 14.68 14.77
CA GLY A 51 5.55 15.38 16.04
C GLY A 51 5.72 14.40 17.22
N LYS A 52 4.86 14.53 18.23
CA LYS A 52 4.84 13.67 19.44
C LYS A 52 3.99 12.40 19.27
N PHE A 53 3.33 12.23 18.12
CA PHE A 53 2.46 11.10 17.85
C PHE A 53 3.17 10.06 16.99
N VAL A 54 2.95 8.79 17.31
CA VAL A 54 3.40 7.67 16.46
C VAL A 54 2.25 6.70 16.33
N THR A 55 1.87 6.44 15.09
CA THR A 55 0.79 5.51 14.79
C THR A 55 1.32 4.33 13.99
N ALA A 56 0.69 3.17 14.16
CA ALA A 56 1.06 1.93 13.50
C ALA A 56 -0.15 1.30 12.80
N GLY A 57 0.12 0.61 11.69
CA GLY A 57 -0.90 0.08 10.77
C GLY A 57 -1.68 -1.11 11.28
N ALA A 58 -1.62 -2.23 10.56
CA ALA A 58 -2.41 -3.44 10.82
C ALA A 58 -2.08 -4.13 12.16
N ALA A 59 -2.84 -5.16 12.53
CA ALA A 59 -2.81 -5.78 13.86
C ALA A 59 -1.41 -6.14 14.37
N LEU A 60 -0.56 -6.78 13.55
CA LEU A 60 0.80 -7.13 13.97
C LEU A 60 1.78 -5.94 14.00
N SER A 61 1.37 -4.75 13.61
CA SER A 61 2.19 -3.54 13.72
C SER A 61 2.47 -3.10 15.16
N HIS A 62 1.78 -3.68 16.14
CA HIS A 62 2.14 -3.52 17.55
C HIS A 62 3.58 -3.96 17.83
N MET A 63 4.07 -5.00 17.16
CA MET A 63 5.46 -5.45 17.25
C MET A 63 6.41 -4.41 16.66
N ASP A 64 6.07 -3.83 15.49
CA ASP A 64 6.87 -2.79 14.86
C ASP A 64 6.92 -1.54 15.73
N LEU A 65 5.78 -1.16 16.35
CA LEU A 65 5.70 -0.03 17.27
C LEU A 65 6.52 -0.28 18.54
N ALA A 66 6.45 -1.46 19.12
CA ALA A 66 7.26 -1.83 20.28
C ALA A 66 8.76 -1.82 19.96
N LEU A 67 9.17 -2.42 18.84
CA LEU A 67 10.56 -2.38 18.40
C LEU A 67 11.04 -0.95 18.08
N TRP A 68 10.14 -0.10 17.53
CA TRP A 68 10.44 1.31 17.33
C TRP A 68 10.71 2.02 18.66
N LEU A 69 9.87 1.82 19.69
CA LEU A 69 10.07 2.40 21.02
C LEU A 69 11.41 1.96 21.64
N VAL A 70 11.74 0.67 21.54
CA VAL A 70 13.04 0.16 22.01
C VAL A 70 14.20 0.79 21.22
N ARG A 71 14.02 1.00 19.91
CA ARG A 71 15.04 1.61 19.03
C ARG A 71 15.32 3.06 19.37
N GLU A 72 14.31 3.83 19.80
CA GLU A 72 14.50 5.23 20.25
C GLU A 72 15.41 5.29 21.50
N ILE A 73 15.44 4.22 22.32
CA ILE A 73 16.28 4.13 23.52
C ILE A 73 17.63 3.48 23.17
N SER A 74 17.62 2.35 22.48
CA SER A 74 18.81 1.58 22.12
C SER A 74 18.63 0.83 20.79
N PRO A 75 19.20 1.34 19.68
CA PRO A 75 19.17 0.64 18.39
C PRO A 75 19.79 -0.77 18.46
N LYS A 76 20.84 -0.94 19.28
CA LYS A 76 21.48 -2.25 19.47
C LYS A 76 20.55 -3.25 20.15
N LEU A 77 19.84 -2.82 21.19
CA LEU A 77 18.86 -3.66 21.88
C LEU A 77 17.69 -4.02 20.96
N ALA A 78 17.16 -3.06 20.20
CA ALA A 78 16.08 -3.31 19.24
C ALA A 78 16.49 -4.37 18.20
N SER A 79 17.71 -4.28 17.67
CA SER A 79 18.23 -5.28 16.73
C SER A 79 18.36 -6.66 17.37
N LEU A 80 18.80 -6.74 18.61
CA LEU A 80 18.92 -8.00 19.34
C LEU A 80 17.54 -8.62 19.58
N VAL A 81 16.58 -7.83 20.09
CA VAL A 81 15.20 -8.27 20.33
C VAL A 81 14.54 -8.77 19.05
N ALA A 82 14.70 -8.04 17.94
CA ALA A 82 14.15 -8.46 16.64
C ALA A 82 14.69 -9.82 16.22
N LYS A 83 15.98 -10.11 16.42
CA LYS A 83 16.58 -11.41 16.13
C LYS A 83 16.01 -12.54 16.99
N TYR A 84 15.84 -12.31 18.29
CA TYR A 84 15.25 -13.31 19.18
C TYR A 84 13.79 -13.60 18.86
N LEU A 85 13.04 -12.58 18.42
CA LEU A 85 11.64 -12.73 18.04
C LEU A 85 11.46 -13.19 16.60
N ILE A 86 12.55 -13.33 15.83
CA ILE A 86 12.51 -13.69 14.38
C ILE A 86 11.60 -12.72 13.61
N VAL A 87 11.70 -11.41 13.92
CA VAL A 87 10.90 -10.36 13.29
C VAL A 87 11.75 -9.59 12.30
N ASP A 88 11.36 -9.65 11.03
CA ASP A 88 11.95 -8.84 9.97
C ASP A 88 11.36 -7.41 9.96
N SER A 89 12.15 -6.45 9.44
CA SER A 89 11.69 -5.09 9.24
C SER A 89 10.58 -5.04 8.17
N ARG A 90 9.45 -4.43 8.52
CA ARG A 90 8.30 -4.25 7.65
C ARG A 90 7.99 -2.76 7.48
N PRO A 91 8.65 -2.07 6.51
CA PRO A 91 8.47 -0.62 6.35
C PRO A 91 7.08 -0.25 5.83
N SER A 92 6.44 -1.16 5.11
CA SER A 92 5.14 -0.93 4.47
C SER A 92 4.17 -2.06 4.71
N GLN A 93 2.90 -1.72 4.87
CA GLN A 93 1.80 -2.69 4.89
C GLN A 93 1.16 -2.91 3.50
N SER A 94 1.58 -2.16 2.48
CA SER A 94 1.01 -2.26 1.12
C SER A 94 1.15 -3.66 0.52
N ALA A 95 2.24 -4.37 0.82
CA ALA A 95 2.46 -5.74 0.33
C ALA A 95 1.48 -6.76 0.93
N TYR A 96 0.80 -6.41 2.02
CA TYR A 96 -0.17 -7.25 2.75
C TYR A 96 -1.61 -6.77 2.57
N ALA A 97 -1.80 -5.60 1.96
CA ALA A 97 -3.13 -5.07 1.70
C ALA A 97 -3.83 -5.94 0.64
N LEU A 98 -4.85 -6.66 1.06
CA LEU A 98 -5.71 -7.41 0.16
C LEU A 98 -6.64 -6.42 -0.54
N THR A 99 -6.21 -5.93 -1.68
CA THR A 99 -6.98 -4.96 -2.49
C THR A 99 -8.37 -5.48 -2.81
N ASP A 100 -8.50 -6.77 -3.01
CA ASP A 100 -9.77 -7.45 -3.25
C ASP A 100 -10.81 -7.15 -2.16
N HIS A 101 -10.38 -7.02 -0.89
CA HIS A 101 -11.29 -6.73 0.21
C HIS A 101 -11.95 -5.33 0.10
N LEU A 102 -11.20 -4.32 -0.35
CA LEU A 102 -11.72 -2.96 -0.55
C LEU A 102 -12.51 -2.83 -1.86
N VAL A 103 -12.07 -3.53 -2.89
CA VAL A 103 -12.69 -3.52 -4.22
C VAL A 103 -14.08 -4.14 -4.19
N HIS A 104 -14.26 -5.26 -3.49
CA HIS A 104 -15.56 -5.95 -3.41
C HIS A 104 -16.66 -5.14 -2.72
N SER A 105 -16.31 -4.07 -2.00
CA SER A 105 -17.28 -3.18 -1.37
C SER A 105 -17.94 -2.16 -2.31
N ASP A 106 -17.40 -1.97 -3.52
CA ASP A 106 -17.87 -0.97 -4.47
C ASP A 106 -17.98 -1.53 -5.92
N PRO A 107 -19.21 -1.62 -6.47
CA PRO A 107 -19.41 -2.21 -7.79
C PRO A 107 -18.69 -1.48 -8.94
N MET A 108 -18.46 -0.15 -8.84
CA MET A 108 -17.74 0.60 -9.87
C MET A 108 -16.24 0.29 -9.79
N VAL A 109 -15.69 0.27 -8.58
CA VAL A 109 -14.27 -0.08 -8.35
C VAL A 109 -14.01 -1.51 -8.79
N GLN A 110 -14.92 -2.44 -8.49
CA GLN A 110 -14.84 -3.83 -8.92
C GLN A 110 -14.81 -3.96 -10.48
N ARG A 111 -15.71 -3.26 -11.19
CA ARG A 111 -15.67 -3.25 -12.65
C ARG A 111 -14.39 -2.64 -13.20
N PHE A 112 -13.90 -1.55 -12.58
CA PHE A 112 -12.65 -0.93 -12.98
C PHE A 112 -11.47 -1.88 -12.78
N GLU A 113 -11.40 -2.58 -11.66
CA GLU A 113 -10.34 -3.56 -11.41
C GLU A 113 -10.36 -4.70 -12.44
N GLY A 114 -11.51 -5.27 -12.72
CA GLY A 114 -11.66 -6.32 -13.74
C GLY A 114 -11.14 -5.84 -15.11
N TRP A 115 -11.54 -4.63 -15.53
CA TRP A 115 -11.05 -3.99 -16.75
C TRP A 115 -9.52 -3.78 -16.71
N ALA A 116 -8.99 -3.29 -15.60
CA ALA A 116 -7.57 -3.00 -15.41
C ALA A 116 -6.72 -4.28 -15.46
N ARG A 117 -7.11 -5.33 -14.73
CA ARG A 117 -6.41 -6.62 -14.71
C ARG A 117 -6.33 -7.28 -16.09
N ALA A 118 -7.40 -7.16 -16.89
CA ALA A 118 -7.42 -7.69 -18.26
C ALA A 118 -6.50 -6.94 -19.23
N ARG A 119 -6.00 -5.75 -18.83
CA ARG A 119 -5.23 -4.84 -19.72
C ARG A 119 -3.86 -4.46 -19.19
N LEU A 120 -3.30 -5.18 -18.23
CA LEU A 120 -2.02 -4.82 -17.62
C LEU A 120 -0.85 -4.72 -18.62
N ALA A 121 -0.87 -5.55 -19.66
CA ALA A 121 0.14 -5.49 -20.74
C ALA A 121 -0.04 -4.31 -21.70
N HIS A 122 -1.18 -3.60 -21.66
CA HIS A 122 -1.48 -2.49 -22.56
C HIS A 122 -1.31 -1.14 -21.86
N GLY A 123 -1.32 -0.05 -22.63
CA GLY A 123 -1.28 1.30 -22.06
C GLY A 123 -2.54 1.62 -21.25
N PHE A 124 -2.41 2.50 -20.26
CA PHE A 124 -3.54 3.01 -19.50
C PHE A 124 -4.19 4.20 -20.22
N SER A 125 -5.50 4.13 -20.44
CA SER A 125 -6.33 5.22 -20.89
C SER A 125 -7.45 5.47 -19.88
N LEU A 126 -7.49 6.66 -19.32
CA LEU A 126 -8.56 7.04 -18.38
C LEU A 126 -9.93 7.14 -19.08
N ASP A 127 -9.94 7.48 -20.38
CA ASP A 127 -11.16 7.52 -21.18
C ASP A 127 -11.75 6.13 -21.35
N ASP A 128 -10.92 5.15 -21.72
CA ASP A 128 -11.36 3.77 -21.90
C ASP A 128 -11.77 3.13 -20.57
N ALA A 129 -11.06 3.43 -19.51
CA ALA A 129 -11.40 2.99 -18.15
C ALA A 129 -12.79 3.52 -17.72
N ALA A 130 -13.03 4.81 -17.93
CA ALA A 130 -14.31 5.45 -17.60
C ALA A 130 -15.46 4.88 -18.41
N LYS A 131 -15.29 4.70 -19.73
CA LYS A 131 -16.26 4.04 -20.61
C LYS A 131 -16.58 2.62 -20.15
N ALA A 132 -15.56 1.84 -19.81
CA ALA A 132 -15.71 0.45 -19.40
C ALA A 132 -16.55 0.28 -18.11
N VAL A 133 -16.53 1.26 -17.21
CA VAL A 133 -17.32 1.24 -15.97
C VAL A 133 -18.65 2.01 -16.08
N GLY A 134 -18.94 2.61 -17.25
CA GLY A 134 -20.15 3.40 -17.46
C GLY A 134 -20.18 4.72 -16.69
N ALA A 135 -19.04 5.41 -16.56
CA ALA A 135 -18.91 6.64 -15.77
C ALA A 135 -18.11 7.72 -16.50
N SER A 136 -18.19 8.97 -16.02
CA SER A 136 -17.25 10.02 -16.45
C SER A 136 -15.89 9.82 -15.80
N LYS A 137 -14.82 10.35 -16.44
CA LYS A 137 -13.45 10.37 -15.85
C LYS A 137 -13.41 10.94 -14.44
N ARG A 138 -14.13 12.05 -14.22
CA ARG A 138 -14.23 12.72 -12.92
C ARG A 138 -14.92 11.81 -11.88
N THR A 139 -15.99 11.14 -12.27
CA THR A 139 -16.73 10.22 -11.38
C THR A 139 -15.86 9.02 -11.00
N LEU A 140 -15.19 8.39 -11.97
CA LEU A 140 -14.28 7.28 -11.73
C LEU A 140 -13.13 7.70 -10.79
N ALA A 141 -12.44 8.81 -11.09
CA ALA A 141 -11.34 9.29 -10.27
C ALA A 141 -11.78 9.59 -8.83
N ARG A 142 -12.91 10.29 -8.64
CA ARG A 142 -13.45 10.58 -7.32
C ARG A 142 -13.83 9.32 -6.55
N ARG A 143 -14.39 8.31 -7.25
CA ARG A 143 -14.80 7.07 -6.61
C ARG A 143 -13.61 6.23 -6.16
N LEU A 144 -12.58 6.07 -6.99
CA LEU A 144 -11.35 5.39 -6.59
C LEU A 144 -10.65 6.13 -5.43
N GLN A 145 -10.56 7.44 -5.51
CA GLN A 145 -9.99 8.24 -4.42
C GLN A 145 -10.76 8.05 -3.10
N SER A 146 -12.10 8.00 -3.15
CA SER A 146 -12.94 7.80 -1.97
C SER A 146 -12.83 6.39 -1.38
N VAL A 147 -12.75 5.35 -2.22
CA VAL A 147 -12.77 3.94 -1.79
C VAL A 147 -11.36 3.44 -1.51
N LEU A 148 -10.41 3.73 -2.40
CA LEU A 148 -9.05 3.17 -2.37
C LEU A 148 -7.98 4.18 -1.94
N GLY A 149 -8.30 5.49 -1.87
CA GLY A 149 -7.33 6.53 -1.54
C GLY A 149 -6.33 6.86 -2.64
N GLU A 150 -6.56 6.40 -3.86
CA GLU A 150 -5.61 6.58 -4.95
C GLU A 150 -6.29 6.88 -6.29
N SER A 151 -5.52 7.42 -7.24
CA SER A 151 -6.03 7.72 -8.58
C SER A 151 -6.17 6.43 -9.43
N PRO A 152 -7.00 6.44 -10.49
CA PRO A 152 -7.10 5.31 -11.42
C PRO A 152 -5.77 4.88 -12.03
N LEU A 153 -4.90 5.82 -12.37
CA LEU A 153 -3.57 5.53 -12.91
C LEU A 153 -2.65 4.90 -11.86
N SER A 154 -2.66 5.45 -10.63
CA SER A 154 -1.86 4.92 -9.52
C SER A 154 -2.26 3.48 -9.20
N TYR A 155 -3.57 3.21 -9.11
CA TYR A 155 -4.11 1.87 -8.92
C TYR A 155 -3.67 0.91 -10.04
N PHE A 156 -3.79 1.32 -11.29
CA PHE A 156 -3.36 0.51 -12.43
C PHE A 156 -1.87 0.18 -12.39
N GLN A 157 -1.03 1.16 -12.04
CA GLN A 157 0.42 0.93 -11.88
C GLN A 157 0.72 -0.04 -10.73
N ARG A 158 -0.03 0.03 -9.64
CA ARG A 158 0.11 -0.89 -8.51
C ARG A 158 -0.25 -2.32 -8.91
N LEU A 159 -1.34 -2.53 -9.65
CA LEU A 159 -1.70 -3.86 -10.20
C LEU A 159 -0.60 -4.44 -11.11
N ARG A 160 0.07 -3.60 -11.91
CA ARG A 160 1.21 -4.02 -12.72
C ARG A 160 2.37 -4.50 -11.85
N VAL A 161 2.68 -3.78 -10.78
CA VAL A 161 3.74 -4.16 -9.84
C VAL A 161 3.38 -5.45 -9.09
N GLU A 162 2.14 -5.61 -8.62
CA GLU A 162 1.66 -6.86 -8.02
C GLU A 162 1.83 -8.05 -8.97
N ARG A 163 1.42 -7.88 -10.23
CA ARG A 163 1.58 -8.92 -11.25
C ARG A 163 3.05 -9.22 -11.55
N ALA A 164 3.91 -8.20 -11.60
CA ALA A 164 5.35 -8.39 -11.78
C ALA A 164 5.97 -9.17 -10.62
N VAL A 165 5.63 -8.84 -9.38
CA VAL A 165 6.07 -9.58 -8.19
C VAL A 165 5.64 -11.05 -8.27
N HIS A 166 4.39 -11.30 -8.61
CA HIS A 166 3.90 -12.66 -8.79
C HIS A 166 4.70 -13.44 -9.84
N LEU A 167 4.93 -12.85 -11.02
CA LEU A 167 5.73 -13.48 -12.09
C LEU A 167 7.19 -13.71 -11.67
N LEU A 168 7.80 -12.75 -10.97
CA LEU A 168 9.17 -12.90 -10.46
C LEU A 168 9.30 -14.02 -9.44
N LYS A 169 8.26 -14.27 -8.63
CA LYS A 169 8.24 -15.34 -7.64
C LYS A 169 7.92 -16.71 -8.23
N THR A 170 7.03 -16.77 -9.22
CA THR A 170 6.46 -18.02 -9.72
C THR A 170 7.06 -18.50 -11.04
N SER A 171 7.97 -17.75 -11.65
CA SER A 171 8.59 -18.09 -12.91
C SER A 171 10.09 -17.81 -12.94
N LYS A 172 10.79 -18.43 -13.90
CA LYS A 172 12.20 -18.18 -14.20
C LYS A 172 12.40 -17.05 -15.23
N ALA A 173 11.33 -16.33 -15.63
CA ALA A 173 11.39 -15.28 -16.62
C ALA A 173 12.41 -14.20 -16.24
N SER A 174 13.12 -13.63 -17.21
CA SER A 174 13.99 -12.48 -17.00
C SER A 174 13.20 -11.25 -16.54
N VAL A 175 13.87 -10.25 -16.00
CA VAL A 175 13.19 -9.00 -15.60
C VAL A 175 12.63 -8.27 -16.81
N GLU A 176 13.31 -8.37 -17.93
CA GLU A 176 12.92 -7.82 -19.22
C GLU A 176 11.61 -8.46 -19.72
N GLU A 177 11.54 -9.79 -19.71
CA GLU A 177 10.31 -10.53 -20.07
C GLU A 177 9.15 -10.22 -19.12
N VAL A 178 9.42 -10.09 -17.82
CA VAL A 178 8.40 -9.71 -16.86
C VAL A 178 7.92 -8.28 -17.11
N ALA A 179 8.82 -7.34 -17.39
CA ALA A 179 8.47 -5.95 -17.71
C ALA A 179 7.51 -5.89 -18.91
N GLU A 180 7.84 -6.57 -20.00
CA GLU A 180 6.98 -6.65 -21.18
C GLU A 180 5.60 -7.22 -20.88
N ARG A 181 5.52 -8.34 -20.13
CA ARG A 181 4.25 -8.98 -19.76
C ARG A 181 3.35 -8.11 -18.90
N VAL A 182 3.90 -7.15 -18.18
CA VAL A 182 3.13 -6.20 -17.36
C VAL A 182 3.05 -4.80 -17.99
N GLY A 183 3.47 -4.66 -19.26
CA GLY A 183 3.29 -3.46 -20.05
C GLY A 183 4.29 -2.34 -19.80
N TYR A 184 5.50 -2.66 -19.36
CA TYR A 184 6.64 -1.75 -19.34
C TYR A 184 7.58 -2.04 -20.51
N THR A 185 8.19 -1.00 -21.05
CA THR A 185 9.08 -1.09 -22.22
C THR A 185 10.41 -1.77 -21.92
N ASP A 186 10.85 -1.73 -20.65
CA ASP A 186 12.17 -2.25 -20.26
C ASP A 186 12.21 -2.66 -18.78
N GLY A 187 13.16 -3.54 -18.46
CA GLY A 187 13.39 -4.02 -17.11
C GLY A 187 13.97 -2.97 -16.15
N ALA A 188 14.60 -1.90 -16.65
CA ALA A 188 15.15 -0.85 -15.80
C ALA A 188 14.02 -0.04 -15.15
N THR A 189 13.01 0.35 -15.93
CA THR A 189 11.79 0.99 -15.45
C THR A 189 11.10 0.13 -14.39
N LEU A 190 10.96 -1.17 -14.63
CA LEU A 190 10.36 -2.08 -13.65
C LEU A 190 11.17 -2.14 -12.35
N ARG A 191 12.51 -2.21 -12.41
CA ARG A 191 13.38 -2.22 -11.21
C ARG A 191 13.22 -0.95 -10.37
N VAL A 192 13.13 0.21 -11.01
CA VAL A 192 12.89 1.50 -10.31
C VAL A 192 11.54 1.48 -9.58
N LEU A 193 10.49 1.02 -10.25
CA LEU A 193 9.15 0.95 -9.66
C LEU A 193 9.06 -0.04 -8.49
N LEU A 194 9.67 -1.22 -8.61
CA LEU A 194 9.74 -2.20 -7.53
C LEU A 194 10.43 -1.60 -6.30
N ARG A 195 11.59 -0.94 -6.49
CA ARG A 195 12.28 -0.26 -5.39
C ARG A 195 11.46 0.85 -4.78
N ARG A 196 10.80 1.68 -5.60
CA ARG A 196 9.99 2.81 -5.13
C ARG A 196 8.76 2.35 -4.34
N GLN A 197 8.06 1.31 -4.79
CA GLN A 197 6.80 0.88 -4.18
C GLN A 197 6.97 -0.13 -3.05
N LEU A 198 7.97 -1.01 -3.15
CA LEU A 198 8.13 -2.14 -2.23
C LEU A 198 9.38 -2.03 -1.35
N GLN A 199 10.28 -1.09 -1.66
CA GLN A 199 11.61 -0.98 -1.02
C GLN A 199 12.48 -2.24 -1.19
N LEU A 200 12.15 -3.09 -2.19
CA LEU A 200 12.81 -4.38 -2.46
C LEU A 200 13.40 -4.40 -3.86
N GLY A 201 14.57 -5.04 -4.00
CA GLY A 201 15.17 -5.37 -5.28
C GLY A 201 14.67 -6.72 -5.83
N VAL A 202 14.89 -6.95 -7.14
CA VAL A 202 14.46 -8.19 -7.82
C VAL A 202 14.99 -9.45 -7.16
N LYS A 203 16.27 -9.44 -6.70
CA LYS A 203 16.88 -10.59 -6.01
C LYS A 203 16.18 -10.91 -4.69
N GLU A 204 15.79 -9.87 -3.95
CA GLU A 204 15.08 -10.01 -2.67
C GLU A 204 13.68 -10.57 -2.90
N ILE A 205 12.95 -10.05 -3.91
CA ILE A 205 11.61 -10.54 -4.27
C ILE A 205 11.65 -12.04 -4.64
N ARG A 206 12.64 -12.47 -5.42
CA ARG A 206 12.79 -13.89 -5.81
C ARG A 206 13.15 -14.80 -4.63
N ARG A 207 13.86 -14.29 -3.62
CA ARG A 207 14.26 -15.06 -2.44
C ARG A 207 13.10 -15.30 -1.47
N THR A 208 12.06 -14.47 -1.52
CA THR A 208 10.83 -14.61 -0.71
C THR A 208 9.75 -15.48 -1.37
N ALA A 209 10.14 -16.25 -2.38
CA ALA A 209 9.27 -17.18 -3.10
C ALA A 209 9.17 -18.52 -2.39
#